data_1bf5aff734619843b2a5bb5e12e3a3c0
#
_entry.id   1bf5aff734619843b2a5bb5e12e3a3c0
#
_cell.length_a   1.000
_cell.length_b   1.000
_cell.length_c   1.000
_cell.angle_alpha   90.00
_cell.angle_beta   90.00
_cell.angle_gamma   90.00
#
_symmetry.space_group_name_H-M   'P 1'
#
loop_
_entity.id
_entity.type
_entity.pdbx_description
1 polymer ?
#
loop_
_entity_poly.entity_id
_entity_poly.type
_entity_poly.pdbx_seq_one_letter_code
_entity_poly.pdbx_strand_id
1 'polypeptide(L)'
;MLTVLITGGAGYIGSHAVYGFLDAGYKVVVVDDLSTGIRENLAPAAQLYQGNIADRDLLDTVLRQHTIDGVLHFAGSAAVPESIVDPARYYRNNAFRSLDLVDFLVSRGVKRFLFSSSAAVYGMPAGGAPVSEASLLNPINPYGWSKLFVERMVRDVSAVSGLNYGILRYFNVAGSDPKGRTGQSTPNATHLVKVACEVAVGKRDGLRIYGTDYDTPDGTCVRDFVHVTDLALAHVATYEFLCRSGRNACFNCGNGKGHSVREVIRAVEQAHGHTLHVAAAERRQGDPATLIADATAIRKMLGWRTLYGLDDMIHTALAWEHREQRDLMQVS
;
A
#
# COMPACT_ATOMS: atom_id res chain seq x y z
N MET A 1 -13.86 2.80 23.32
CA MET A 1 -13.26 2.15 22.13
C MET A 1 -13.15 3.23 21.07
N LEU A 2 -11.95 3.47 20.54
CA LEU A 2 -11.72 4.51 19.52
C LEU A 2 -12.24 4.01 18.15
N THR A 3 -12.73 4.96 17.33
CA THR A 3 -13.23 4.68 15.98
C THR A 3 -12.34 5.33 14.95
N VAL A 4 -11.87 4.55 13.98
CA VAL A 4 -11.10 5.07 12.85
C VAL A 4 -11.91 5.01 11.55
N LEU A 5 -11.75 6.03 10.72
CA LEU A 5 -12.24 6.04 9.35
C LEU A 5 -11.11 5.60 8.42
N ILE A 6 -11.34 4.58 7.61
CA ILE A 6 -10.39 4.09 6.61
C ILE A 6 -10.95 4.38 5.22
N THR A 7 -10.32 5.27 4.48
CA THR A 7 -10.67 5.51 3.08
C THR A 7 -9.90 4.55 2.17
N GLY A 8 -10.54 4.01 1.16
CA GLY A 8 -9.96 2.97 0.32
C GLY A 8 -9.82 1.61 1.05
N GLY A 9 -10.68 1.39 2.04
CA GLY A 9 -10.62 0.21 2.91
C GLY A 9 -11.00 -1.10 2.23
N ALA A 10 -11.66 -1.07 1.07
CA ALA A 10 -11.99 -2.26 0.29
C ALA A 10 -10.86 -2.67 -0.69
N GLY A 11 -9.81 -1.84 -0.85
CA GLY A 11 -8.62 -2.14 -1.64
C GLY A 11 -7.70 -3.15 -0.93
N TYR A 12 -6.66 -3.61 -1.65
CA TYR A 12 -5.72 -4.62 -1.16
C TYR A 12 -5.11 -4.26 0.21
N ILE A 13 -4.39 -3.14 0.31
CA ILE A 13 -3.72 -2.73 1.55
C ILE A 13 -4.75 -2.26 2.58
N GLY A 14 -5.77 -1.51 2.12
CA GLY A 14 -6.84 -0.99 2.98
C GLY A 14 -7.59 -2.07 3.73
N SER A 15 -7.94 -3.19 3.08
CA SER A 15 -8.66 -4.30 3.73
C SER A 15 -7.81 -4.99 4.81
N HIS A 16 -6.51 -5.14 4.59
CA HIS A 16 -5.61 -5.64 5.64
C HIS A 16 -5.48 -4.66 6.81
N ALA A 17 -5.48 -3.35 6.54
CA ALA A 17 -5.52 -2.35 7.61
C ALA A 17 -6.84 -2.41 8.38
N VAL A 18 -7.99 -2.60 7.71
CA VAL A 18 -9.29 -2.84 8.36
C VAL A 18 -9.19 -3.99 9.36
N TYR A 19 -8.69 -5.15 8.93
CA TYR A 19 -8.51 -6.30 9.85
C TYR A 19 -7.51 -6.00 10.96
N GLY A 20 -6.39 -5.34 10.64
CA GLY A 20 -5.38 -4.98 11.64
C GLY A 20 -5.93 -4.07 12.75
N PHE A 21 -6.73 -3.06 12.40
CA PHE A 21 -7.36 -2.17 13.36
C PHE A 21 -8.48 -2.85 14.16
N LEU A 22 -9.28 -3.71 13.54
CA LEU A 22 -10.28 -4.52 14.26
C LEU A 22 -9.61 -5.49 15.24
N ASP A 23 -8.55 -6.18 14.82
CA ASP A 23 -7.78 -7.10 15.69
C ASP A 23 -7.11 -6.34 16.87
N ALA A 24 -6.78 -5.05 16.68
CA ALA A 24 -6.25 -4.15 17.73
C ALA A 24 -7.35 -3.51 18.61
N GLY A 25 -8.64 -3.87 18.40
CA GLY A 25 -9.75 -3.43 19.24
C GLY A 25 -10.34 -2.06 18.88
N TYR A 26 -10.10 -1.56 17.68
CA TYR A 26 -10.76 -0.35 17.18
C TYR A 26 -12.12 -0.67 16.55
N LYS A 27 -13.03 0.31 16.52
CA LYS A 27 -14.14 0.31 15.58
C LYS A 27 -13.65 0.87 14.25
N VAL A 28 -14.08 0.26 13.16
CA VAL A 28 -13.66 0.65 11.81
C VAL A 28 -14.86 1.03 10.97
N VAL A 29 -14.81 2.23 10.41
CA VAL A 29 -15.71 2.75 9.38
C VAL A 29 -14.91 2.87 8.09
N VAL A 30 -15.49 2.49 6.97
CA VAL A 30 -14.83 2.50 5.65
C VAL A 30 -15.59 3.42 4.71
N VAL A 31 -14.86 4.27 3.98
CA VAL A 31 -15.36 4.96 2.78
C VAL A 31 -14.57 4.45 1.58
N ASP A 32 -15.27 3.89 0.60
CA ASP A 32 -14.67 3.33 -0.62
C ASP A 32 -15.68 3.45 -1.77
N ASP A 33 -15.24 3.88 -2.96
CA ASP A 33 -16.11 3.97 -4.12
C ASP A 33 -16.24 2.65 -4.89
N LEU A 34 -15.49 1.62 -4.46
CA LEU A 34 -15.42 0.28 -5.05
C LEU A 34 -14.96 0.29 -6.53
N SER A 35 -14.25 1.33 -6.96
CA SER A 35 -13.70 1.41 -8.32
C SER A 35 -12.61 0.35 -8.59
N THR A 36 -11.86 -0.02 -7.55
CA THR A 36 -10.87 -1.10 -7.57
C THR A 36 -10.93 -1.97 -6.30
N GLY A 37 -11.61 -1.48 -5.29
CA GLY A 37 -11.88 -2.19 -4.04
C GLY A 37 -12.95 -3.27 -4.24
N ILE A 38 -12.89 -4.31 -3.43
CA ILE A 38 -13.81 -5.46 -3.47
C ILE A 38 -14.50 -5.55 -2.12
N ARG A 39 -15.84 -5.45 -2.13
CA ARG A 39 -16.66 -5.47 -0.91
C ARG A 39 -16.43 -6.71 -0.06
N GLU A 40 -16.25 -7.86 -0.71
CA GLU A 40 -16.05 -9.17 -0.09
C GLU A 40 -14.73 -9.27 0.68
N ASN A 41 -13.76 -8.38 0.39
CA ASN A 41 -12.52 -8.30 1.14
C ASN A 41 -12.66 -7.57 2.48
N LEU A 42 -13.78 -6.92 2.74
CA LEU A 42 -14.02 -6.22 3.99
C LEU A 42 -14.43 -7.18 5.11
N ALA A 43 -13.92 -6.90 6.29
CA ALA A 43 -14.38 -7.60 7.49
C ALA A 43 -15.88 -7.29 7.76
N PRO A 44 -16.69 -8.30 8.12
CA PRO A 44 -18.12 -8.07 8.42
C PRO A 44 -18.38 -7.06 9.55
N ALA A 45 -17.42 -6.86 10.44
CA ALA A 45 -17.48 -5.89 11.54
C ALA A 45 -17.18 -4.45 11.12
N ALA A 46 -16.68 -4.21 9.90
CA ALA A 46 -16.42 -2.87 9.36
C ALA A 46 -17.68 -2.33 8.68
N GLN A 47 -18.07 -1.10 9.01
CA GLN A 47 -19.21 -0.45 8.35
C GLN A 47 -18.74 0.27 7.09
N LEU A 48 -19.26 -0.13 5.92
CA LEU A 48 -18.95 0.47 4.62
C LEU A 48 -19.96 1.55 4.24
N TYR A 49 -19.44 2.72 3.89
CA TYR A 49 -20.14 3.78 3.18
C TYR A 49 -19.56 3.84 1.75
N GLN A 50 -20.37 3.43 0.79
CA GLN A 50 -19.94 3.41 -0.60
C GLN A 50 -20.02 4.80 -1.22
N GLY A 51 -18.88 5.36 -1.64
CA GLY A 51 -18.81 6.63 -2.34
C GLY A 51 -17.42 7.22 -2.37
N ASN A 52 -17.33 8.40 -2.97
CA ASN A 52 -16.06 9.08 -3.20
C ASN A 52 -15.61 9.88 -1.97
N ILE A 53 -14.31 9.91 -1.71
CA ILE A 53 -13.72 10.67 -0.61
C ILE A 53 -13.86 12.19 -0.72
N ALA A 54 -14.21 12.71 -1.89
CA ALA A 54 -14.49 14.13 -2.12
C ALA A 54 -16.00 14.47 -1.96
N ASP A 55 -16.85 13.48 -1.70
CA ASP A 55 -18.26 13.68 -1.45
C ASP A 55 -18.47 14.18 0.00
N ARG A 56 -18.67 15.49 0.13
CA ARG A 56 -18.82 16.15 1.44
C ARG A 56 -20.10 15.74 2.16
N ASP A 57 -21.18 15.44 1.44
CA ASP A 57 -22.45 15.02 2.05
C ASP A 57 -22.34 13.60 2.62
N LEU A 58 -21.65 12.73 1.91
CA LEU A 58 -21.31 11.39 2.41
C LEU A 58 -20.45 11.49 3.66
N LEU A 59 -19.38 12.28 3.61
CA LEU A 59 -18.47 12.46 4.75
C LEU A 59 -19.18 13.10 5.96
N ASP A 60 -20.06 14.08 5.75
CA ASP A 60 -20.90 14.66 6.81
C ASP A 60 -21.81 13.60 7.43
N THR A 61 -22.38 12.72 6.62
CA THR A 61 -23.20 11.62 7.11
C THR A 61 -22.40 10.68 8.00
N VAL A 62 -21.19 10.30 7.56
CA VAL A 62 -20.26 9.47 8.36
C VAL A 62 -19.93 10.15 9.69
N LEU A 63 -19.54 11.42 9.67
CA LEU A 63 -19.13 12.15 10.89
C LEU A 63 -20.28 12.46 11.84
N ARG A 64 -21.54 12.54 11.36
CA ARG A 64 -22.73 12.63 12.21
C ARG A 64 -23.09 11.33 12.90
N GLN A 65 -22.86 10.20 12.23
CA GLN A 65 -23.21 8.87 12.75
C GLN A 65 -22.12 8.26 13.63
N HIS A 66 -20.86 8.71 13.46
CA HIS A 66 -19.71 8.17 14.15
C HIS A 66 -18.80 9.26 14.71
N THR A 67 -18.38 9.11 15.96
CA THR A 67 -17.28 9.90 16.51
C THR A 67 -15.97 9.35 15.96
N ILE A 68 -15.39 10.01 14.96
CA ILE A 68 -14.15 9.59 14.32
C ILE A 68 -12.95 10.17 15.06
N ASP A 69 -12.10 9.30 15.64
CA ASP A 69 -10.90 9.68 16.38
C ASP A 69 -9.69 9.94 15.48
N GLY A 70 -9.71 9.42 14.26
CA GLY A 70 -8.70 9.65 13.26
C GLY A 70 -9.01 8.95 11.93
N VAL A 71 -8.28 9.34 10.89
CA VAL A 71 -8.48 8.89 9.52
C VAL A 71 -7.22 8.25 8.98
N LEU A 72 -7.38 7.08 8.34
CA LEU A 72 -6.33 6.41 7.57
C LEU A 72 -6.69 6.52 6.09
N HIS A 73 -5.77 7.06 5.31
CA HIS A 73 -6.05 7.37 3.92
C HIS A 73 -5.28 6.48 2.96
N PHE A 74 -5.97 5.47 2.41
CA PHE A 74 -5.48 4.54 1.38
C PHE A 74 -6.07 4.83 0.00
N ALA A 75 -7.23 5.50 -0.07
CA ALA A 75 -7.90 5.77 -1.34
C ALA A 75 -6.98 6.47 -2.34
N GLY A 76 -6.92 5.95 -3.56
CA GLY A 76 -6.12 6.51 -4.63
C GLY A 76 -5.70 5.48 -5.67
N SER A 77 -5.43 5.95 -6.88
CA SER A 77 -4.90 5.13 -7.98
C SER A 77 -3.44 4.75 -7.71
N ALA A 78 -3.06 3.49 -7.95
CA ALA A 78 -1.75 2.95 -7.56
C ALA A 78 -0.92 2.37 -8.72
N ALA A 79 -1.45 2.27 -9.94
CA ALA A 79 -0.76 1.69 -11.08
C ALA A 79 0.20 2.70 -11.73
N VAL A 80 1.52 2.56 -11.48
CA VAL A 80 2.55 3.44 -12.02
C VAL A 80 2.48 3.57 -13.56
N PRO A 81 2.35 2.48 -14.34
CA PRO A 81 2.26 2.61 -15.80
C PRO A 81 1.05 3.44 -16.26
N GLU A 82 -0.10 3.30 -15.60
CA GLU A 82 -1.30 4.08 -15.91
C GLU A 82 -1.10 5.57 -15.63
N SER A 83 -0.32 5.91 -14.58
CA SER A 83 -0.03 7.31 -14.25
C SER A 83 0.75 8.04 -15.35
N ILE A 84 1.55 7.32 -16.12
CA ILE A 84 2.31 7.90 -17.25
C ILE A 84 1.37 8.19 -18.42
N VAL A 85 0.37 7.34 -18.63
CA VAL A 85 -0.61 7.48 -19.75
C VAL A 85 -1.67 8.53 -19.43
N ASP A 86 -2.16 8.60 -18.20
CA ASP A 86 -3.15 9.58 -17.76
C ASP A 86 -2.73 10.30 -16.46
N PRO A 87 -1.74 11.21 -16.53
CA PRO A 87 -1.25 11.92 -15.36
C PRO A 87 -2.31 12.82 -14.71
N ALA A 88 -3.19 13.43 -15.50
CA ALA A 88 -4.22 14.32 -14.98
C ALA A 88 -5.22 13.59 -14.06
N ARG A 89 -5.59 12.37 -14.42
CA ARG A 89 -6.42 11.49 -13.56
C ARG A 89 -5.73 11.23 -12.23
N TYR A 90 -4.41 10.93 -12.24
CA TYR A 90 -3.65 10.67 -11.01
C TYR A 90 -3.57 11.88 -10.11
N TYR A 91 -3.30 13.06 -10.64
CA TYR A 91 -3.28 14.28 -9.83
C TYR A 91 -4.67 14.61 -9.26
N ARG A 92 -5.74 14.53 -10.07
CA ARG A 92 -7.10 14.77 -9.57
C ARG A 92 -7.49 13.76 -8.49
N ASN A 93 -7.27 12.46 -8.75
CA ASN A 93 -7.72 11.41 -7.85
C ASN A 93 -6.88 11.36 -6.56
N ASN A 94 -5.54 11.40 -6.69
CA ASN A 94 -4.66 11.19 -5.55
C ASN A 94 -4.34 12.48 -4.79
N ALA A 95 -4.14 13.61 -5.49
CA ALA A 95 -3.71 14.85 -4.84
C ALA A 95 -4.89 15.78 -4.51
N PHE A 96 -5.69 16.17 -5.49
CA PHE A 96 -6.75 17.17 -5.24
C PHE A 96 -7.85 16.62 -4.35
N ARG A 97 -8.35 15.40 -4.58
CA ARG A 97 -9.35 14.79 -3.70
C ARG A 97 -8.84 14.55 -2.29
N SER A 98 -7.54 14.24 -2.14
CA SER A 98 -6.95 14.13 -0.81
C SER A 98 -6.85 15.46 -0.10
N LEU A 99 -6.56 16.55 -0.82
CA LEU A 99 -6.61 17.90 -0.24
C LEU A 99 -8.02 18.27 0.22
N ASP A 100 -9.03 18.05 -0.63
CA ASP A 100 -10.44 18.29 -0.28
C ASP A 100 -10.86 17.49 0.96
N LEU A 101 -10.43 16.22 1.04
CA LEU A 101 -10.66 15.38 2.22
C LEU A 101 -10.01 15.96 3.47
N VAL A 102 -8.72 16.30 3.42
CA VAL A 102 -7.97 16.81 4.58
C VAL A 102 -8.55 18.12 5.07
N ASP A 103 -8.85 19.06 4.15
CA ASP A 103 -9.49 20.36 4.46
C ASP A 103 -10.85 20.15 5.15
N PHE A 104 -11.69 19.29 4.58
CA PHE A 104 -12.98 18.94 5.16
C PHE A 104 -12.84 18.35 6.57
N LEU A 105 -11.96 17.35 6.76
CA LEU A 105 -11.75 16.69 8.04
C LEU A 105 -11.27 17.68 9.12
N VAL A 106 -10.35 18.58 8.78
CA VAL A 106 -9.88 19.64 9.68
C VAL A 106 -11.02 20.57 10.08
N SER A 107 -11.86 20.99 9.11
CA SER A 107 -13.03 21.85 9.39
C SER A 107 -14.06 21.20 10.34
N ARG A 108 -14.07 19.86 10.40
CA ARG A 108 -14.91 19.05 11.30
C ARG A 108 -14.21 18.65 12.60
N GLY A 109 -12.99 19.15 12.84
CA GLY A 109 -12.26 18.94 14.08
C GLY A 109 -11.57 17.60 14.21
N VAL A 110 -11.41 16.83 13.13
CA VAL A 110 -10.60 15.61 13.13
C VAL A 110 -9.12 15.95 13.41
N LYS A 111 -8.52 15.26 14.36
CA LYS A 111 -7.19 15.61 14.89
C LYS A 111 -6.05 14.72 14.39
N ARG A 112 -6.34 13.57 13.75
CA ARG A 112 -5.30 12.60 13.36
C ARG A 112 -5.55 12.12 11.94
N PHE A 113 -4.49 12.16 11.14
CA PHE A 113 -4.53 11.72 9.74
C PHE A 113 -3.29 10.87 9.43
N LEU A 114 -3.49 9.62 9.04
CA LEU A 114 -2.42 8.71 8.65
C LEU A 114 -2.48 8.46 7.15
N PHE A 115 -1.43 8.87 6.45
CA PHE A 115 -1.35 8.79 5.00
C PHE A 115 -0.50 7.61 4.53
N SER A 116 -1.07 6.78 3.68
CA SER A 116 -0.40 5.74 2.92
C SER A 116 0.33 6.35 1.72
N SER A 117 1.61 6.72 1.93
CA SER A 117 2.52 7.20 0.89
C SER A 117 3.21 6.04 0.16
N SER A 118 4.33 6.27 -0.47
CA SER A 118 5.02 5.26 -1.29
C SER A 118 6.52 5.55 -1.39
N ALA A 119 7.33 4.50 -1.54
CA ALA A 119 8.74 4.62 -1.91
C ALA A 119 8.96 5.31 -3.28
N ALA A 120 7.93 5.40 -4.13
CA ALA A 120 8.00 6.13 -5.40
C ALA A 120 8.33 7.62 -5.26
N VAL A 121 8.20 8.19 -4.06
CA VAL A 121 8.61 9.58 -3.76
C VAL A 121 10.13 9.79 -3.84
N TYR A 122 10.92 8.73 -3.70
CA TYR A 122 12.39 8.81 -3.79
C TYR A 122 12.91 8.83 -5.22
N GLY A 123 12.13 8.34 -6.19
CA GLY A 123 12.53 8.28 -7.59
C GLY A 123 13.68 7.29 -7.83
N MET A 124 14.79 7.79 -8.35
CA MET A 124 16.01 7.00 -8.67
C MET A 124 17.14 7.39 -7.73
N PRO A 125 17.25 6.81 -6.53
CA PRO A 125 18.35 7.09 -5.63
C PRO A 125 19.68 6.61 -6.23
N ALA A 126 20.73 7.41 -6.06
CA ALA A 126 22.06 7.07 -6.54
C ALA A 126 22.72 6.02 -5.63
N GLY A 127 23.57 5.15 -6.22
CA GLY A 127 24.52 4.31 -5.49
C GLY A 127 23.95 3.04 -4.85
N GLY A 128 22.66 2.72 -5.04
CA GLY A 128 22.07 1.45 -4.57
C GLY A 128 21.99 1.28 -3.03
N ALA A 129 22.39 2.28 -2.25
CA ALA A 129 22.27 2.24 -0.80
C ALA A 129 20.79 2.33 -0.35
N PRO A 130 20.43 1.75 0.80
CA PRO A 130 19.10 1.90 1.36
C PRO A 130 18.72 3.37 1.58
N VAL A 131 17.48 3.75 1.20
CA VAL A 131 16.98 5.12 1.36
C VAL A 131 16.35 5.31 2.73
N SER A 132 16.74 6.39 3.41
CA SER A 132 16.13 6.83 4.67
C SER A 132 15.06 7.91 4.42
N GLU A 133 14.33 8.29 5.45
CA GLU A 133 13.33 9.36 5.38
C GLU A 133 13.95 10.74 5.06
N ALA A 134 15.25 10.90 5.31
CA ALA A 134 16.03 12.10 4.98
C ALA A 134 16.59 12.10 3.56
N SER A 135 16.48 11.01 2.82
CA SER A 135 16.94 10.92 1.43
C SER A 135 16.17 11.90 0.52
N LEU A 136 16.81 12.33 -0.56
CA LEU A 136 16.21 13.25 -1.52
C LEU A 136 14.90 12.67 -2.09
N LEU A 137 13.88 13.51 -2.15
CA LEU A 137 12.60 13.21 -2.75
C LEU A 137 12.56 13.79 -4.16
N ASN A 138 12.59 12.92 -5.16
CA ASN A 138 12.59 13.31 -6.57
C ASN A 138 11.82 12.28 -7.41
N PRO A 139 10.47 12.26 -7.30
CA PRO A 139 9.65 11.33 -8.06
C PRO A 139 9.88 11.42 -9.56
N ILE A 140 9.84 10.29 -10.25
CA ILE A 140 10.10 10.19 -11.70
C ILE A 140 8.84 9.86 -12.51
N ASN A 141 7.69 9.78 -11.87
CA ASN A 141 6.41 9.51 -12.51
C ASN A 141 5.27 10.25 -11.79
N PRO A 142 4.12 10.46 -12.46
CA PRO A 142 2.98 11.19 -11.89
C PRO A 142 2.41 10.54 -10.62
N TYR A 143 2.46 9.21 -10.47
CA TYR A 143 2.05 8.53 -9.24
C TYR A 143 2.91 8.98 -8.06
N GLY A 144 4.24 8.91 -8.18
CA GLY A 144 5.16 9.36 -7.13
C GLY A 144 4.98 10.84 -6.79
N TRP A 145 4.83 11.70 -7.80
CA TRP A 145 4.53 13.12 -7.59
C TRP A 145 3.20 13.33 -6.87
N SER A 146 2.13 12.60 -7.24
CA SER A 146 0.85 12.71 -6.57
C SER A 146 0.95 12.37 -5.07
N LYS A 147 1.73 11.34 -4.72
CA LYS A 147 1.98 10.96 -3.32
C LYS A 147 2.78 12.04 -2.59
N LEU A 148 3.84 12.57 -3.21
CA LEU A 148 4.66 13.63 -2.61
C LEU A 148 3.86 14.92 -2.40
N PHE A 149 2.97 15.29 -3.30
CA PHE A 149 2.09 16.44 -3.12
C PHE A 149 1.19 16.27 -1.90
N VAL A 150 0.60 15.10 -1.67
CA VAL A 150 -0.20 14.86 -0.47
C VAL A 150 0.64 14.94 0.79
N GLU A 151 1.87 14.39 0.80
CA GLU A 151 2.78 14.56 1.95
C GLU A 151 3.02 16.03 2.27
N ARG A 152 3.23 16.87 1.24
CA ARG A 152 3.47 18.30 1.41
C ARG A 152 2.22 18.99 1.93
N MET A 153 1.06 18.78 1.31
CA MET A 153 -0.21 19.38 1.70
C MET A 153 -0.58 19.05 3.16
N VAL A 154 -0.43 17.79 3.56
CA VAL A 154 -0.71 17.35 4.93
C VAL A 154 0.22 18.05 5.94
N ARG A 155 1.50 18.24 5.62
CA ARG A 155 2.45 18.96 6.47
C ARG A 155 2.07 20.43 6.62
N ASP A 156 1.75 21.10 5.51
CA ASP A 156 1.38 22.52 5.50
C ASP A 156 0.05 22.77 6.25
N VAL A 157 -0.96 21.92 6.03
CA VAL A 157 -2.23 22.00 6.78
C VAL A 157 -1.99 21.72 8.27
N SER A 158 -1.20 20.71 8.61
CA SER A 158 -0.85 20.41 10.00
C SER A 158 -0.23 21.61 10.74
N ALA A 159 0.64 22.36 10.07
CA ALA A 159 1.34 23.49 10.67
C ALA A 159 0.39 24.60 11.18
N VAL A 160 -0.83 24.72 10.61
CA VAL A 160 -1.77 25.81 10.92
C VAL A 160 -3.06 25.32 11.58
N SER A 161 -3.38 24.01 11.54
CA SER A 161 -4.67 23.47 12.02
C SER A 161 -4.56 22.65 13.31
N GLY A 162 -3.35 22.29 13.72
CA GLY A 162 -3.12 21.35 14.82
C GLY A 162 -3.47 19.89 14.48
N LEU A 163 -3.63 19.55 13.20
CA LEU A 163 -3.76 18.17 12.74
C LEU A 163 -2.46 17.40 12.99
N ASN A 164 -2.50 16.30 13.72
CA ASN A 164 -1.36 15.38 13.80
C ASN A 164 -1.37 14.43 12.60
N TYR A 165 -0.23 14.25 11.96
CA TYR A 165 -0.13 13.35 10.83
C TYR A 165 0.91 12.25 11.03
N GLY A 166 0.63 11.09 10.45
CA GLY A 166 1.56 10.04 10.15
C GLY A 166 1.68 9.85 8.64
N ILE A 167 2.89 9.61 8.16
CA ILE A 167 3.16 9.27 6.76
C ILE A 167 3.94 7.98 6.75
N LEU A 168 3.43 6.97 6.02
CA LEU A 168 4.14 5.71 5.80
C LEU A 168 4.54 5.60 4.33
N ARG A 169 5.85 5.61 4.06
CA ARG A 169 6.44 5.38 2.74
C ARG A 169 6.78 3.90 2.65
N TYR A 170 5.87 3.10 2.11
CA TYR A 170 6.12 1.67 1.99
C TYR A 170 6.65 1.29 0.62
N PHE A 171 7.40 0.20 0.60
CA PHE A 171 8.04 -0.39 -0.56
C PHE A 171 7.09 -1.39 -1.23
N ASN A 172 7.59 -2.40 -1.92
CA ASN A 172 6.71 -3.32 -2.63
C ASN A 172 5.92 -4.19 -1.63
N VAL A 173 4.60 -4.12 -1.71
CA VAL A 173 3.73 -4.88 -0.81
C VAL A 173 3.39 -6.21 -1.44
N ALA A 174 3.47 -7.30 -0.66
CA ALA A 174 3.17 -8.64 -1.11
C ALA A 174 2.51 -9.49 -0.01
N GLY A 175 1.97 -10.64 -0.39
CA GLY A 175 1.31 -11.56 0.52
C GLY A 175 -0.18 -11.31 0.70
N SER A 176 -0.79 -12.09 1.58
CA SER A 176 -2.18 -12.01 1.97
C SER A 176 -2.33 -12.26 3.46
N ASP A 177 -3.50 -12.02 4.04
CA ASP A 177 -3.72 -12.29 5.46
C ASP A 177 -3.44 -13.77 5.77
N PRO A 178 -2.55 -14.10 6.71
CA PRO A 178 -2.21 -15.49 7.04
C PRO A 178 -3.41 -16.33 7.52
N LYS A 179 -4.47 -15.68 8.02
CA LYS A 179 -5.74 -16.31 8.39
C LYS A 179 -6.67 -16.47 7.17
N GLY A 180 -6.26 -16.05 5.97
CA GLY A 180 -7.02 -16.16 4.74
C GLY A 180 -8.27 -15.27 4.67
N ARG A 181 -8.38 -14.22 5.47
CA ARG A 181 -9.57 -13.35 5.54
C ARG A 181 -9.67 -12.37 4.36
N THR A 182 -8.53 -11.92 3.86
CA THR A 182 -8.42 -10.98 2.73
C THR A 182 -7.09 -11.15 2.00
N GLY A 183 -7.03 -10.73 0.74
CA GLY A 183 -5.84 -10.79 -0.10
C GLY A 183 -5.90 -9.82 -1.27
N GLN A 184 -4.97 -9.94 -2.19
CA GLN A 184 -4.91 -9.08 -3.36
C GLN A 184 -5.81 -9.62 -4.48
N SER A 185 -7.02 -9.09 -4.61
CA SER A 185 -7.99 -9.44 -5.65
C SER A 185 -8.18 -8.35 -6.70
N THR A 186 -7.33 -7.32 -6.69
CA THR A 186 -7.41 -6.18 -7.64
C THR A 186 -7.29 -6.68 -9.09
N PRO A 187 -8.28 -6.43 -9.95
CA PRO A 187 -8.20 -6.82 -11.35
C PRO A 187 -6.99 -6.18 -12.06
N ASN A 188 -6.37 -6.94 -12.95
CA ASN A 188 -5.22 -6.49 -13.75
C ASN A 188 -4.04 -5.95 -12.92
N ALA A 189 -3.85 -6.44 -11.70
CA ALA A 189 -2.73 -6.06 -10.85
C ALA A 189 -1.39 -6.28 -11.57
N THR A 190 -0.44 -5.36 -11.33
CA THR A 190 0.89 -5.36 -11.97
C THR A 190 2.02 -5.68 -10.99
N HIS A 191 1.69 -5.96 -9.73
CA HIS A 191 2.67 -6.29 -8.69
C HIS A 191 3.30 -7.65 -8.95
N LEU A 192 4.63 -7.75 -8.87
CA LEU A 192 5.40 -8.91 -9.28
C LEU A 192 4.93 -10.22 -8.63
N VAL A 193 4.79 -10.24 -7.30
CA VAL A 193 4.38 -11.45 -6.57
C VAL A 193 2.96 -11.88 -6.99
N LYS A 194 2.00 -10.95 -7.09
CA LYS A 194 0.64 -11.25 -7.57
C LYS A 194 0.65 -11.86 -8.97
N VAL A 195 1.35 -11.21 -9.92
CA VAL A 195 1.43 -11.69 -11.30
C VAL A 195 2.08 -13.07 -11.37
N ALA A 196 3.17 -13.29 -10.63
CA ALA A 196 3.85 -14.58 -10.62
C ALA A 196 2.97 -15.69 -10.02
N CYS A 197 2.22 -15.39 -8.94
CA CYS A 197 1.27 -16.32 -8.35
C CYS A 197 0.09 -16.62 -9.29
N GLU A 198 -0.45 -15.61 -10.01
CA GLU A 198 -1.49 -15.81 -11.02
C GLU A 198 -1.03 -16.70 -12.18
N VAL A 199 0.24 -16.56 -12.61
CA VAL A 199 0.84 -17.48 -13.61
C VAL A 199 0.97 -18.88 -13.02
N ALA A 200 1.46 -19.01 -11.79
CA ALA A 200 1.63 -20.29 -11.13
C ALA A 200 0.30 -21.08 -11.06
N VAL A 201 -0.81 -20.42 -10.75
CA VAL A 201 -2.13 -21.08 -10.67
C VAL A 201 -2.89 -21.13 -12.01
N GLY A 202 -2.27 -20.70 -13.12
CA GLY A 202 -2.87 -20.77 -14.46
C GLY A 202 -3.92 -19.68 -14.76
N LYS A 203 -4.00 -18.60 -13.98
CA LYS A 203 -4.86 -17.43 -14.27
C LYS A 203 -4.27 -16.54 -15.36
N ARG A 204 -2.96 -16.67 -15.65
CA ARG A 204 -2.24 -15.95 -16.72
C ARG A 204 -1.32 -16.91 -17.45
N ASP A 205 -1.13 -16.68 -18.75
CA ASP A 205 -0.26 -17.50 -19.61
C ASP A 205 1.24 -17.33 -19.32
N GLY A 206 1.66 -16.20 -18.74
CA GLY A 206 3.05 -15.92 -18.41
C GLY A 206 3.29 -14.53 -17.83
N LEU A 207 4.53 -14.27 -17.42
CA LEU A 207 4.96 -12.97 -16.93
C LEU A 207 6.17 -12.44 -17.71
N ARG A 208 6.44 -11.14 -17.60
CA ARG A 208 7.57 -10.48 -18.27
C ARG A 208 8.54 -9.88 -17.27
N ILE A 209 9.85 -10.11 -17.49
CA ILE A 209 10.93 -9.41 -16.79
C ILE A 209 11.28 -8.18 -17.62
N TYR A 210 11.06 -7.00 -17.05
CA TYR A 210 11.33 -5.71 -17.70
C TYR A 210 12.78 -5.26 -17.45
N GLY A 211 13.66 -5.49 -18.42
CA GLY A 211 15.10 -5.25 -18.32
C GLY A 211 15.84 -6.40 -17.63
N THR A 212 16.92 -6.84 -18.30
CA THR A 212 17.80 -7.92 -17.84
C THR A 212 19.26 -7.50 -17.84
N ASP A 213 19.51 -6.20 -17.95
CA ASP A 213 20.81 -5.57 -18.14
C ASP A 213 21.06 -4.43 -17.12
N TYR A 214 20.32 -4.44 -15.97
CA TYR A 214 20.59 -3.52 -14.87
C TYR A 214 21.93 -3.85 -14.18
N ASP A 215 22.56 -2.82 -13.61
CA ASP A 215 23.76 -2.99 -12.77
C ASP A 215 23.36 -3.58 -11.40
N THR A 216 23.09 -4.87 -11.42
CA THR A 216 22.65 -5.70 -10.29
C THR A 216 23.21 -7.14 -10.47
N PRO A 217 23.26 -7.97 -9.41
CA PRO A 217 23.91 -9.28 -9.50
C PRO A 217 23.39 -10.23 -10.59
N ASP A 218 22.10 -10.12 -10.96
CA ASP A 218 21.50 -11.00 -11.98
C ASP A 218 20.89 -10.22 -13.17
N GLY A 219 21.21 -8.94 -13.26
CA GLY A 219 20.76 -8.03 -14.32
C GLY A 219 19.32 -7.56 -14.19
N THR A 220 18.56 -8.00 -13.16
CA THR A 220 17.17 -7.56 -12.96
C THR A 220 17.05 -6.59 -11.79
N CYS A 221 16.00 -5.77 -11.77
CA CYS A 221 15.78 -4.81 -10.69
C CYS A 221 15.73 -5.47 -9.31
N VAL A 222 16.32 -4.80 -8.31
CA VAL A 222 16.25 -5.21 -6.89
C VAL A 222 15.27 -4.32 -6.15
N ARG A 223 14.33 -4.93 -5.44
CA ARG A 223 13.27 -4.24 -4.68
C ARG A 223 13.19 -4.79 -3.26
N ASP A 224 12.86 -3.90 -2.34
CA ASP A 224 12.45 -4.29 -1.00
C ASP A 224 10.97 -4.67 -1.00
N PHE A 225 10.64 -5.76 -0.32
CA PHE A 225 9.28 -6.24 -0.17
C PHE A 225 8.89 -6.24 1.31
N VAL A 226 7.65 -5.87 1.58
CA VAL A 226 7.04 -5.92 2.91
C VAL A 226 5.75 -6.74 2.85
N HIS A 227 5.56 -7.62 3.82
CA HIS A 227 4.32 -8.38 3.91
C HIS A 227 3.16 -7.43 4.26
N VAL A 228 2.03 -7.60 3.59
CA VAL A 228 0.87 -6.71 3.76
C VAL A 228 0.35 -6.67 5.19
N THR A 229 0.44 -7.78 5.93
CA THR A 229 0.09 -7.84 7.36
C THR A 229 1.07 -7.02 8.22
N ASP A 230 2.39 -7.10 7.95
CA ASP A 230 3.37 -6.27 8.65
C ASP A 230 3.12 -4.78 8.39
N LEU A 231 2.76 -4.44 7.15
CA LEU A 231 2.38 -3.07 6.80
C LEU A 231 1.11 -2.62 7.52
N ALA A 232 0.09 -3.47 7.63
CA ALA A 232 -1.11 -3.16 8.42
C ALA A 232 -0.76 -2.89 9.90
N LEU A 233 0.11 -3.71 10.49
CA LEU A 233 0.62 -3.50 11.86
C LEU A 233 1.45 -2.21 11.98
N ALA A 234 2.20 -1.81 10.94
CA ALA A 234 2.90 -0.52 10.91
C ALA A 234 1.91 0.66 10.98
N HIS A 235 0.76 0.55 10.29
CA HIS A 235 -0.30 1.56 10.37
C HIS A 235 -0.90 1.64 11.77
N VAL A 236 -1.21 0.50 12.40
CA VAL A 236 -1.71 0.46 13.79
C VAL A 236 -0.69 1.11 14.73
N ALA A 237 0.57 0.67 14.72
CA ALA A 237 1.62 1.20 15.59
C ALA A 237 1.86 2.71 15.40
N THR A 238 1.81 3.19 14.14
CA THR A 238 1.96 4.62 13.83
C THR A 238 0.75 5.41 14.36
N TYR A 239 -0.47 4.92 14.17
CA TYR A 239 -1.67 5.58 14.68
C TYR A 239 -1.65 5.66 16.22
N GLU A 240 -1.28 4.60 16.90
CA GLU A 240 -1.09 4.60 18.36
C GLU A 240 -0.02 5.58 18.81
N PHE A 241 1.08 5.70 18.07
CA PHE A 241 2.11 6.72 18.34
C PHE A 241 1.53 8.13 18.23
N LEU A 242 0.75 8.45 17.21
CA LEU A 242 0.06 9.74 17.08
C LEU A 242 -0.86 10.00 18.29
N CYS A 243 -1.61 8.97 18.72
CA CYS A 243 -2.52 9.08 19.85
C CYS A 243 -1.79 9.37 21.17
N ARG A 244 -0.67 8.66 21.42
CA ARG A 244 0.08 8.78 22.68
C ARG A 244 0.95 10.03 22.75
N SER A 245 1.61 10.38 21.65
CA SER A 245 2.64 11.42 21.66
C SER A 245 2.15 12.79 21.24
N GLY A 246 1.06 12.88 20.46
CA GLY A 246 0.65 14.11 19.80
C GLY A 246 1.67 14.65 18.78
N ARG A 247 2.65 13.85 18.36
CA ARG A 247 3.74 14.24 17.47
C ARG A 247 3.51 13.70 16.08
N ASN A 248 3.89 14.49 15.08
CA ASN A 248 3.89 14.05 13.69
C ASN A 248 4.99 13.01 13.44
N ALA A 249 4.76 12.13 12.46
CA ALA A 249 5.70 11.08 12.08
C ALA A 249 5.76 10.87 10.56
N CYS A 250 6.93 10.45 10.09
CA CYS A 250 7.12 9.94 8.73
C CYS A 250 8.08 8.75 8.83
N PHE A 251 7.69 7.60 8.27
CA PHE A 251 8.48 6.37 8.35
C PHE A 251 8.53 5.63 7.03
N ASN A 252 9.69 5.05 6.75
CA ASN A 252 9.84 4.01 5.75
C ASN A 252 9.35 2.67 6.29
N CYS A 253 8.57 1.95 5.47
CA CYS A 253 8.10 0.61 5.77
C CYS A 253 8.58 -0.37 4.71
N GLY A 254 9.64 -1.08 5.00
CA GLY A 254 10.24 -2.13 4.21
C GLY A 254 10.94 -3.15 5.11
N ASN A 255 11.40 -4.24 4.53
CA ASN A 255 12.13 -5.28 5.25
C ASN A 255 13.62 -4.88 5.48
N GLY A 256 14.12 -3.94 4.66
CA GLY A 256 15.54 -3.56 4.64
C GLY A 256 16.41 -4.55 3.88
N LYS A 257 15.80 -5.50 3.18
CA LYS A 257 16.45 -6.50 2.34
C LYS A 257 15.87 -6.45 0.93
N GLY A 258 16.77 -6.30 -0.06
CA GLY A 258 16.39 -6.33 -1.47
C GLY A 258 16.31 -7.75 -2.01
N HIS A 259 15.36 -7.95 -2.93
CA HIS A 259 15.24 -9.16 -3.74
C HIS A 259 15.12 -8.78 -5.21
N SER A 260 15.85 -9.50 -6.07
CA SER A 260 15.77 -9.30 -7.51
C SER A 260 14.46 -9.87 -8.08
N VAL A 261 14.08 -9.42 -9.28
CA VAL A 261 12.91 -9.99 -9.97
C VAL A 261 13.07 -11.49 -10.17
N ARG A 262 14.27 -11.96 -10.55
CA ARG A 262 14.55 -13.39 -10.74
C ARG A 262 14.50 -14.18 -9.43
N GLU A 263 14.95 -13.61 -8.31
CA GLU A 263 14.85 -14.26 -7.00
C GLU A 263 13.40 -14.47 -6.60
N VAL A 264 12.53 -13.45 -6.79
CA VAL A 264 11.10 -13.58 -6.51
C VAL A 264 10.45 -14.65 -7.39
N ILE A 265 10.75 -14.68 -8.69
CA ILE A 265 10.22 -15.71 -9.61
C ILE A 265 10.64 -17.11 -9.14
N ARG A 266 11.94 -17.33 -8.86
CA ARG A 266 12.43 -18.62 -8.36
C ARG A 266 11.75 -19.04 -7.05
N ALA A 267 11.52 -18.12 -6.15
CA ALA A 267 10.84 -18.41 -4.89
C ALA A 267 9.37 -18.84 -5.13
N VAL A 268 8.67 -18.24 -6.10
CA VAL A 268 7.33 -18.70 -6.50
C VAL A 268 7.39 -20.08 -7.16
N GLU A 269 8.35 -20.35 -8.06
CA GLU A 269 8.56 -21.65 -8.68
C GLU A 269 8.82 -22.75 -7.64
N GLN A 270 9.65 -22.46 -6.65
CA GLN A 270 9.94 -23.39 -5.55
C GLN A 270 8.71 -23.69 -4.71
N ALA A 271 7.92 -22.66 -4.35
CA ALA A 271 6.71 -22.81 -3.55
C ALA A 271 5.58 -23.52 -4.30
N HIS A 272 5.48 -23.29 -5.62
CA HIS A 272 4.45 -23.90 -6.47
C HIS A 272 4.85 -25.30 -6.97
N GLY A 273 6.16 -25.60 -7.08
CA GLY A 273 6.69 -26.87 -7.54
C GLY A 273 6.89 -26.99 -9.06
N HIS A 274 6.61 -25.94 -9.84
CA HIS A 274 6.75 -25.91 -11.29
C HIS A 274 7.38 -24.62 -11.78
N THR A 275 8.06 -24.66 -12.93
CA THR A 275 8.62 -23.48 -13.60
C THR A 275 7.53 -22.61 -14.20
N LEU A 276 7.72 -21.30 -14.14
CA LEU A 276 6.81 -20.32 -14.72
C LEU A 276 7.19 -19.98 -16.16
N HIS A 277 6.20 -19.64 -16.98
CA HIS A 277 6.45 -19.10 -18.32
C HIS A 277 6.88 -17.63 -18.19
N VAL A 278 8.17 -17.37 -18.46
CA VAL A 278 8.80 -16.05 -18.28
C VAL A 278 9.40 -15.56 -19.58
N ALA A 279 9.06 -14.35 -20.02
CA ALA A 279 9.65 -13.68 -21.18
C ALA A 279 10.46 -12.46 -20.75
N ALA A 280 11.57 -12.16 -21.42
CA ALA A 280 12.26 -10.89 -21.28
C ALA A 280 11.56 -9.78 -22.07
N ALA A 281 11.60 -8.57 -21.54
CA ALA A 281 11.09 -7.37 -22.19
C ALA A 281 12.06 -6.20 -21.95
N GLU A 282 11.93 -5.14 -22.73
CA GLU A 282 12.71 -3.91 -22.54
C GLU A 282 12.48 -3.29 -21.15
N ARG A 283 13.44 -2.50 -20.68
CA ARG A 283 13.30 -1.77 -19.40
C ARG A 283 12.06 -0.89 -19.42
N ARG A 284 11.37 -0.84 -18.28
CA ARG A 284 10.37 0.20 -18.07
C ARG A 284 11.08 1.53 -17.86
N GLN A 285 10.61 2.57 -18.51
CA GLN A 285 11.14 3.90 -18.30
C GLN A 285 10.97 4.32 -16.84
N GLY A 286 12.06 4.76 -16.21
CA GLY A 286 12.03 5.23 -14.84
C GLY A 286 12.05 4.15 -13.74
N ASP A 287 12.36 2.90 -14.06
CA ASP A 287 12.59 1.88 -13.03
C ASP A 287 14.03 2.00 -12.47
N PRO A 288 14.22 2.26 -11.16
CA PRO A 288 15.57 2.23 -10.57
C PRO A 288 16.14 0.81 -10.54
N ALA A 289 17.45 0.65 -10.71
CA ALA A 289 18.11 -0.63 -10.59
C ALA A 289 17.89 -1.25 -9.20
N THR A 290 18.02 -0.45 -8.14
CA THR A 290 17.85 -0.87 -6.74
C THR A 290 17.05 0.15 -5.96
N LEU A 291 16.08 -0.33 -5.16
CA LEU A 291 15.32 0.51 -4.23
C LEU A 291 15.00 -0.29 -2.95
N ILE A 292 15.71 0.02 -1.85
CA ILE A 292 15.64 -0.69 -0.57
C ILE A 292 15.40 0.33 0.54
N ALA A 293 14.61 -0.04 1.55
CA ALA A 293 14.30 0.79 2.70
C ALA A 293 15.42 0.78 3.74
N ASP A 294 15.75 1.94 4.27
CA ASP A 294 16.23 2.03 5.65
C ASP A 294 15.02 2.23 6.57
N ALA A 295 14.63 1.18 7.29
CA ALA A 295 13.51 1.18 8.22
C ALA A 295 13.96 1.41 9.69
N THR A 296 15.13 2.03 9.90
CA THR A 296 15.70 2.24 11.23
C THR A 296 14.83 3.16 12.09
N ALA A 297 14.22 4.19 11.51
CA ALA A 297 13.41 5.15 12.24
C ALA A 297 12.16 4.50 12.85
N ILE A 298 11.38 3.74 12.07
CA ILE A 298 10.18 3.06 12.57
C ILE A 298 10.53 2.01 13.64
N ARG A 299 11.63 1.27 13.45
CA ARG A 299 12.11 0.30 14.44
C ARG A 299 12.46 0.95 15.77
N LYS A 300 13.21 2.06 15.75
CA LYS A 300 13.65 2.77 16.95
C LYS A 300 12.49 3.47 17.67
N MET A 301 11.59 4.09 16.93
CA MET A 301 10.53 4.91 17.52
C MET A 301 9.28 4.10 17.93
N LEU A 302 8.94 3.06 17.19
CA LEU A 302 7.72 2.28 17.40
C LEU A 302 7.98 0.85 17.87
N GLY A 303 9.22 0.37 17.81
CA GLY A 303 9.54 -1.04 18.04
C GLY A 303 9.05 -1.98 16.94
N TRP A 304 8.47 -1.41 15.86
CA TRP A 304 7.93 -2.22 14.76
C TRP A 304 9.04 -2.95 14.00
N ARG A 305 8.79 -4.20 13.69
CA ARG A 305 9.68 -5.06 12.87
C ARG A 305 8.83 -5.92 11.95
N THR A 306 9.38 -6.27 10.81
CA THR A 306 8.77 -7.27 9.93
C THR A 306 8.84 -8.65 10.57
N LEU A 307 7.74 -9.39 10.50
CA LEU A 307 7.59 -10.75 11.00
C LEU A 307 7.70 -11.76 9.88
N TYR A 308 7.41 -11.35 8.64
CA TYR A 308 7.29 -12.21 7.47
C TYR A 308 8.39 -11.92 6.46
N GLY A 309 9.02 -12.99 5.95
CA GLY A 309 10.01 -12.96 4.87
C GLY A 309 9.38 -13.09 3.48
N LEU A 310 10.25 -13.19 2.45
CA LEU A 310 9.80 -13.39 1.06
C LEU A 310 9.00 -14.69 0.90
N ASP A 311 9.45 -15.77 1.51
CA ASP A 311 8.78 -17.08 1.42
C ASP A 311 7.36 -17.02 2.00
N ASP A 312 7.18 -16.35 3.14
CA ASP A 312 5.86 -16.15 3.75
C ASP A 312 4.93 -15.33 2.85
N MET A 313 5.47 -14.26 2.24
CA MET A 313 4.73 -13.44 1.28
C MET A 313 4.22 -14.28 0.11
N ILE A 314 5.06 -15.15 -0.42
CA ILE A 314 4.73 -16.02 -1.55
C ILE A 314 3.72 -17.09 -1.13
N HIS A 315 3.94 -17.78 -0.01
CA HIS A 315 3.02 -18.81 0.47
C HIS A 315 1.61 -18.25 0.73
N THR A 316 1.52 -17.09 1.39
CA THR A 316 0.21 -16.48 1.66
C THR A 316 -0.45 -15.98 0.38
N ALA A 317 0.31 -15.43 -0.58
CA ALA A 317 -0.22 -15.00 -1.88
C ALA A 317 -0.73 -16.19 -2.70
N LEU A 318 0.04 -17.28 -2.81
CA LEU A 318 -0.39 -18.50 -3.50
C LEU A 318 -1.65 -19.12 -2.86
N ALA A 319 -1.69 -19.17 -1.53
CA ALA A 319 -2.86 -19.69 -0.82
C ALA A 319 -4.12 -18.87 -1.13
N TRP A 320 -3.99 -17.55 -1.27
CA TRP A 320 -5.09 -16.67 -1.68
C TRP A 320 -5.53 -16.93 -3.12
N GLU A 321 -4.59 -17.06 -4.06
CA GLU A 321 -4.91 -17.35 -5.46
C GLU A 321 -5.66 -18.68 -5.62
N HIS A 322 -5.25 -19.72 -4.90
CA HIS A 322 -5.93 -21.00 -4.89
C HIS A 322 -7.34 -20.92 -4.30
N ARG A 323 -7.55 -20.08 -3.28
CA ARG A 323 -8.88 -19.87 -2.70
C ARG A 323 -9.81 -19.18 -3.69
N GLU A 324 -9.38 -18.07 -4.28
CA GLU A 324 -10.18 -17.36 -5.30
C GLU A 324 -10.58 -18.28 -6.47
N GLN A 325 -9.68 -19.18 -6.88
CA GLN A 325 -9.97 -20.13 -7.94
C GLN A 325 -11.07 -21.14 -7.53
N ARG A 326 -11.01 -21.65 -6.29
CA ARG A 326 -12.04 -22.56 -5.76
C ARG A 326 -13.41 -21.88 -5.65
N ASP A 327 -13.44 -20.64 -5.17
CA ASP A 327 -14.68 -19.87 -5.02
C ASP A 327 -15.35 -19.62 -6.39
N LEU A 328 -14.56 -19.34 -7.44
CA LEU A 328 -15.06 -19.21 -8.81
C LEU A 328 -15.65 -20.50 -9.38
N MET A 329 -15.03 -21.67 -9.09
CA MET A 329 -15.52 -22.99 -9.55
C MET A 329 -16.79 -23.44 -8.83
N GLN A 330 -17.11 -22.89 -7.66
CA GLN A 330 -18.34 -23.21 -6.91
C GLN A 330 -19.55 -22.38 -7.35
N VAL A 331 -19.32 -21.28 -8.05
CA VAL A 331 -20.37 -20.35 -8.53
C VAL A 331 -20.72 -20.61 -10.00
N SER A 332 -19.88 -21.36 -10.74
CA SER A 332 -20.11 -21.81 -12.12
C SER A 332 -20.83 -23.13 -12.18
#